data_4a1b7d6d296e1efb9730cfe2a496d4a5
#
_entry.id   4a1b7d6d296e1efb9730cfe2a496d4a5
#
_cell.length_a   1.000
_cell.length_b   1.000
_cell.length_c   1.000
_cell.angle_alpha   90.00
_cell.angle_beta   90.00
_cell.angle_gamma   90.00
#
_symmetry.space_group_name_H-M   'P 1'
#
loop_
_entity.id
_entity.type
_entity.pdbx_description
1 polymer ?
#
loop_
_entity_poly.entity_id
_entity_poly.type
_entity_poly.pdbx_seq_one_letter_code
_entity_poly.pdbx_strand_id
1 'polypeptide(L)'
;MKRAAIPLILLVSGFVLGLLCSVSLRHPAAATPAAVIQKEETPSESAVNTTSLLHTAAAVTNALHDQDYETLSTYVHPTRGVTFTPYSTVALQRDQNFTVDQIKNLSSDTSTYTWGYEDGRGESIQMTMSEYFARFVFDADYTQAP
;
A
#
# COMPACT_ATOMS: atom_id res chain seq x y z
N MET A 1 -25.07 -23.18 37.39
CA MET A 1 -24.79 -24.62 37.26
C MET A 1 -25.20 -25.07 35.88
N LYS A 2 -24.28 -25.34 34.99
CA LYS A 2 -24.27 -26.40 33.95
C LYS A 2 -23.02 -26.19 33.10
N ARG A 3 -22.06 -27.06 33.36
CA ARG A 3 -20.80 -27.23 32.58
C ARG A 3 -21.14 -28.17 31.42
N ALA A 4 -20.58 -27.90 30.24
CA ALA A 4 -20.42 -28.88 29.16
C ALA A 4 -19.21 -28.42 28.37
N ALA A 5 -18.12 -29.00 28.43
CA ALA A 5 -17.50 -30.19 27.90
C ALA A 5 -16.99 -29.98 26.47
N ILE A 6 -15.68 -29.88 26.39
CA ILE A 6 -14.83 -29.88 25.19
C ILE A 6 -14.70 -31.34 24.71
N PRO A 7 -14.72 -31.66 23.44
CA PRO A 7 -14.04 -32.84 22.93
C PRO A 7 -12.74 -32.48 22.23
N LEU A 8 -11.71 -32.99 22.81
CA LEU A 8 -10.39 -33.27 22.28
C LEU A 8 -10.51 -34.35 21.20
N ILE A 9 -10.04 -34.13 19.99
CA ILE A 9 -9.81 -35.18 19.00
C ILE A 9 -8.35 -35.18 18.58
N LEU A 10 -7.80 -36.37 18.85
CA LEU A 10 -6.43 -36.82 18.64
C LEU A 10 -6.02 -36.93 17.15
N LEU A 11 -4.79 -36.58 16.93
CA LEU A 11 -3.71 -37.21 16.17
C LEU A 11 -4.04 -38.39 15.24
N VAL A 12 -3.65 -38.30 14.00
CA VAL A 12 -3.07 -39.44 13.26
C VAL A 12 -1.86 -39.01 12.48
N SER A 13 -0.75 -39.61 12.86
CA SER A 13 0.55 -39.67 12.27
C SER A 13 0.53 -40.53 11.01
N GLY A 14 1.15 -40.08 9.94
CA GLY A 14 1.37 -40.85 8.72
C GLY A 14 2.76 -40.65 8.16
N PHE A 15 3.68 -41.45 8.65
CA PHE A 15 5.05 -41.58 8.21
C PHE A 15 5.10 -42.62 7.07
N VAL A 16 5.51 -42.25 5.86
CA VAL A 16 5.93 -43.20 4.83
C VAL A 16 7.28 -42.79 4.27
N LEU A 17 8.20 -43.61 4.58
CA LEU A 17 9.58 -43.71 4.11
C LEU A 17 9.61 -44.37 2.73
N GLY A 18 10.31 -43.80 1.78
CA GLY A 18 10.55 -44.45 0.45
C GLY A 18 11.91 -44.06 -0.12
N LEU A 19 12.88 -44.91 0.16
CA LEU A 19 14.27 -44.92 -0.27
C LEU A 19 14.39 -45.62 -1.65
N LEU A 20 15.37 -45.23 -2.47
CA LEU A 20 16.21 -45.95 -3.45
C LEU A 20 16.48 -45.09 -4.68
N CYS A 21 17.65 -44.48 -4.81
CA CYS A 21 18.92 -45.00 -5.32
C CYS A 21 18.84 -45.42 -6.80
N SER A 22 19.47 -44.67 -7.69
CA SER A 22 20.25 -45.23 -8.78
C SER A 22 21.22 -44.18 -9.37
N VAL A 23 22.47 -44.50 -9.23
CA VAL A 23 23.68 -43.92 -9.84
C VAL A 23 23.77 -44.37 -11.28
N SER A 24 24.07 -43.48 -12.23
CA SER A 24 24.75 -43.86 -13.47
C SER A 24 25.64 -42.73 -13.96
N LEU A 25 26.93 -42.96 -13.80
CA LEU A 25 28.00 -42.27 -14.52
C LEU A 25 27.99 -42.62 -15.99
N ARG A 26 28.16 -41.65 -16.87
CA ARG A 26 29.02 -41.76 -18.06
C ARG A 26 29.24 -40.39 -18.70
N HIS A 27 30.48 -39.93 -18.69
CA HIS A 27 31.06 -39.02 -19.69
C HIS A 27 31.51 -39.85 -20.92
N PRO A 28 31.59 -39.32 -22.14
CA PRO A 28 32.64 -38.39 -22.50
C PRO A 28 32.25 -37.26 -23.50
N ALA A 29 33.17 -36.34 -23.63
CA ALA A 29 33.25 -35.12 -24.37
C ALA A 29 33.00 -35.21 -25.89
N ALA A 30 32.44 -34.13 -26.46
CA ALA A 30 32.89 -33.52 -27.72
C ALA A 30 32.22 -32.16 -28.00
N ALA A 31 33.10 -31.15 -28.16
CA ALA A 31 33.03 -30.03 -29.13
C ALA A 31 31.83 -29.07 -29.13
N THR A 32 32.15 -27.81 -28.81
CA THR A 32 31.52 -26.52 -29.10
C THR A 32 31.03 -26.35 -30.54
N PRO A 33 29.90 -25.62 -30.75
CA PRO A 33 30.10 -24.25 -31.19
C PRO A 33 29.31 -23.23 -30.34
N ALA A 34 29.89 -22.05 -30.21
CA ALA A 34 29.37 -20.91 -29.54
C ALA A 34 28.04 -20.45 -30.16
N ALA A 35 26.93 -20.73 -29.46
CA ALA A 35 25.69 -20.03 -29.69
C ALA A 35 25.77 -18.71 -28.95
N VAL A 36 25.80 -17.63 -29.74
CA VAL A 36 25.55 -16.25 -29.24
C VAL A 36 24.18 -16.27 -28.63
N ILE A 37 24.12 -16.32 -27.31
CA ILE A 37 22.87 -16.10 -26.57
C ILE A 37 22.65 -14.58 -26.68
N GLN A 38 21.78 -14.18 -27.61
CA GLN A 38 21.10 -12.90 -27.52
C GLN A 38 20.30 -12.96 -26.23
N LYS A 39 20.82 -12.31 -25.21
CA LYS A 39 20.09 -11.99 -23.99
C LYS A 39 18.98 -11.06 -24.41
N GLU A 40 17.80 -11.60 -24.64
CA GLU A 40 16.56 -10.87 -24.73
C GLU A 40 16.39 -10.18 -23.36
N GLU A 41 16.64 -8.87 -23.34
CA GLU A 41 16.43 -8.05 -22.15
C GLU A 41 14.93 -8.00 -21.92
N THR A 42 14.43 -8.92 -21.11
CA THR A 42 13.12 -8.80 -20.48
C THR A 42 13.09 -7.45 -19.75
N PRO A 43 12.10 -6.59 -19.98
CA PRO A 43 12.00 -5.32 -19.26
C PRO A 43 12.13 -5.61 -17.77
N SER A 44 13.10 -4.99 -17.12
CA SER A 44 13.38 -5.20 -15.70
C SER A 44 12.08 -4.97 -14.92
N GLU A 45 11.71 -5.90 -14.07
CA GLU A 45 10.58 -5.81 -13.14
C GLU A 45 10.57 -4.47 -12.39
N SER A 46 11.74 -3.90 -12.14
CA SER A 46 11.92 -2.56 -11.59
C SER A 46 11.37 -1.44 -12.50
N ALA A 47 11.51 -1.54 -13.83
CA ALA A 47 11.00 -0.53 -14.76
C ALA A 47 9.47 -0.59 -14.87
N VAL A 48 8.90 -1.77 -14.85
CA VAL A 48 7.43 -1.97 -14.86
C VAL A 48 6.81 -1.40 -13.59
N ASN A 49 7.42 -1.66 -12.43
CA ASN A 49 6.95 -1.15 -11.14
C ASN A 49 7.05 0.39 -11.06
N THR A 50 8.10 0.99 -11.59
CA THR A 50 8.26 2.45 -11.62
C THR A 50 7.20 3.12 -12.50
N THR A 51 6.90 2.57 -13.68
CA THR A 51 5.86 3.11 -14.57
C THR A 51 4.47 3.00 -13.91
N SER A 52 4.16 1.90 -13.26
CA SER A 52 2.91 1.70 -12.52
C SER A 52 2.78 2.68 -11.35
N LEU A 53 3.87 2.93 -10.60
CA LEU A 53 3.89 3.87 -9.48
C LEU A 53 3.65 5.31 -9.96
N LEU A 54 4.33 5.76 -11.02
CA LEU A 54 4.15 7.08 -11.58
C LEU A 54 2.73 7.29 -12.12
N HIS A 55 2.16 6.28 -12.77
CA HIS A 55 0.77 6.34 -13.22
C HIS A 55 -0.20 6.50 -12.05
N THR A 56 0.00 5.74 -10.98
CA THR A 56 -0.82 5.85 -9.77
C THR A 56 -0.67 7.22 -9.11
N ALA A 57 0.56 7.73 -9.00
CA ALA A 57 0.81 9.05 -8.44
C ALA A 57 0.09 10.15 -9.25
N ALA A 58 0.19 10.12 -10.57
CA ALA A 58 -0.50 11.06 -11.46
C ALA A 58 -2.02 10.97 -11.30
N ALA A 59 -2.59 9.76 -11.21
CA ALA A 59 -4.02 9.57 -11.04
C ALA A 59 -4.52 10.14 -9.70
N VAL A 60 -3.77 9.93 -8.60
CA VAL A 60 -4.09 10.51 -7.29
C VAL A 60 -3.98 12.04 -7.32
N THR A 61 -2.93 12.60 -7.95
CA THR A 61 -2.73 14.05 -8.07
C THR A 61 -3.88 14.69 -8.86
N ASN A 62 -4.29 14.09 -9.98
CA ASN A 62 -5.43 14.57 -10.76
C ASN A 62 -6.74 14.49 -9.96
N ALA A 63 -7.00 13.39 -9.24
CA ALA A 63 -8.18 13.25 -8.41
C ALA A 63 -8.24 14.31 -7.30
N LEU A 64 -7.10 14.68 -6.71
CA LEU A 64 -7.00 15.77 -5.74
C LEU A 64 -7.28 17.14 -6.38
N HIS A 65 -6.68 17.41 -7.57
CA HIS A 65 -6.92 18.63 -8.34
C HIS A 65 -8.41 18.82 -8.66
N ASP A 66 -9.05 17.76 -9.17
CA ASP A 66 -10.44 17.80 -9.60
C ASP A 66 -11.44 17.66 -8.46
N GLN A 67 -10.96 17.44 -7.22
CA GLN A 67 -11.77 17.11 -6.05
C GLN A 67 -12.67 15.87 -6.29
N ASP A 68 -12.18 14.94 -7.10
CA ASP A 68 -12.84 13.66 -7.37
C ASP A 68 -12.58 12.66 -6.23
N TYR A 69 -13.34 12.82 -5.15
CA TYR A 69 -13.21 11.99 -3.95
C TYR A 69 -13.71 10.55 -4.17
N GLU A 70 -14.55 10.32 -5.17
CA GLU A 70 -14.96 8.97 -5.57
C GLU A 70 -13.72 8.21 -6.10
N THR A 71 -13.02 8.78 -7.09
CA THR A 71 -11.78 8.20 -7.62
C THR A 71 -10.70 8.13 -6.54
N LEU A 72 -10.50 9.18 -5.74
CA LEU A 72 -9.52 9.21 -4.66
C LEU A 72 -9.75 8.07 -3.66
N SER A 73 -11.00 7.77 -3.31
CA SER A 73 -11.37 6.70 -2.39
C SER A 73 -10.91 5.32 -2.84
N THR A 74 -10.76 5.10 -4.15
CA THR A 74 -10.29 3.81 -4.70
C THR A 74 -8.82 3.52 -4.41
N TYR A 75 -8.04 4.55 -4.07
CA TYR A 75 -6.63 4.43 -3.67
C TYR A 75 -6.44 4.29 -2.17
N VAL A 76 -7.51 4.41 -1.39
CA VAL A 76 -7.47 4.26 0.07
C VAL A 76 -7.43 2.78 0.44
N HIS A 77 -6.57 2.43 1.40
CA HIS A 77 -6.46 1.03 1.83
C HIS A 77 -7.77 0.56 2.49
N PRO A 78 -8.38 -0.57 2.05
CA PRO A 78 -9.75 -0.95 2.44
C PRO A 78 -9.95 -1.20 3.93
N THR A 79 -8.93 -1.64 4.65
CA THR A 79 -9.04 -1.94 6.10
C THR A 79 -8.23 -0.98 6.98
N ARG A 80 -7.16 -0.37 6.46
CA ARG A 80 -6.30 0.55 7.24
C ARG A 80 -6.66 2.01 7.04
N GLY A 81 -7.43 2.35 5.99
CA GLY A 81 -7.72 3.72 5.65
C GLY A 81 -6.51 4.49 5.12
N VAL A 82 -6.58 5.80 5.20
CA VAL A 82 -5.49 6.75 4.91
C VAL A 82 -5.28 7.66 6.11
N THR A 83 -4.02 7.92 6.46
CA THR A 83 -3.65 8.81 7.57
C THR A 83 -3.16 10.13 7.01
N PHE A 84 -3.68 11.24 7.55
CA PHE A 84 -3.25 12.60 7.27
C PHE A 84 -2.53 13.19 8.47
N THR A 85 -1.39 13.82 8.21
CA THR A 85 -0.60 14.55 9.22
C THR A 85 -0.16 15.89 8.63
N PRO A 86 -0.20 16.99 9.38
CA PRO A 86 0.32 18.28 8.90
C PRO A 86 1.85 18.35 8.94
N TYR A 87 2.53 17.30 9.42
CA TYR A 87 3.97 17.25 9.63
C TYR A 87 4.63 16.10 8.88
N SER A 88 5.94 16.17 8.75
CA SER A 88 6.75 15.10 8.14
C SER A 88 6.82 13.82 8.98
N THR A 89 6.46 13.89 10.26
CA THR A 89 6.46 12.73 11.17
C THR A 89 5.05 12.24 11.40
N VAL A 90 4.81 10.98 11.04
CA VAL A 90 3.51 10.32 11.25
C VAL A 90 3.40 9.81 12.69
N ALA A 91 2.33 10.17 13.39
CA ALA A 91 2.01 9.73 14.75
C ALA A 91 0.63 9.07 14.78
N LEU A 92 0.57 7.77 14.46
CA LEU A 92 -0.67 7.01 14.26
C LEU A 92 -1.70 7.12 15.40
N GLN A 93 -1.27 7.46 16.62
CA GLN A 93 -2.18 7.62 17.77
C GLN A 93 -2.82 9.03 17.86
N ARG A 94 -2.32 9.99 17.08
CA ARG A 94 -2.74 11.40 17.14
C ARG A 94 -3.23 11.92 15.79
N ASP A 95 -2.68 11.39 14.71
CA ASP A 95 -2.99 11.81 13.36
C ASP A 95 -4.37 11.29 12.94
N GLN A 96 -5.05 12.03 12.08
CA GLN A 96 -6.37 11.68 11.63
C GLN A 96 -6.29 10.54 10.60
N ASN A 97 -7.09 9.49 10.82
CA ASN A 97 -7.21 8.36 9.91
C ASN A 97 -8.64 8.27 9.38
N PHE A 98 -8.79 8.18 8.07
CA PHE A 98 -10.09 8.12 7.38
C PHE A 98 -10.25 6.84 6.59
N THR A 99 -11.43 6.28 6.66
CA THR A 99 -11.83 5.09 5.89
C THR A 99 -12.12 5.45 4.43
N VAL A 100 -12.28 4.43 3.58
CA VAL A 100 -12.71 4.58 2.18
C VAL A 100 -14.00 5.41 2.08
N ASP A 101 -15.00 5.07 2.91
CA ASP A 101 -16.32 5.74 2.87
C ASP A 101 -16.24 7.19 3.33
N GLN A 102 -15.38 7.52 4.30
CA GLN A 102 -15.17 8.89 4.73
C GLN A 102 -14.52 9.74 3.64
N ILE A 103 -13.52 9.20 2.94
CA ILE A 103 -12.91 9.91 1.80
C ILE A 103 -13.93 10.10 0.66
N LYS A 104 -14.69 9.06 0.33
CA LYS A 104 -15.73 9.13 -0.70
C LYS A 104 -16.77 10.22 -0.44
N ASN A 105 -17.15 10.41 0.82
CA ASN A 105 -18.15 11.40 1.25
C ASN A 105 -17.55 12.72 1.73
N LEU A 106 -16.29 12.99 1.44
CA LEU A 106 -15.54 14.12 1.96
C LEU A 106 -16.17 15.49 1.64
N SER A 107 -16.77 15.64 0.45
CA SER A 107 -17.43 16.88 0.06
C SER A 107 -18.64 17.25 0.94
N SER A 108 -19.24 16.29 1.61
CA SER A 108 -20.38 16.50 2.52
C SER A 108 -19.98 16.55 3.99
N ASP A 109 -18.72 16.32 4.33
CA ASP A 109 -18.23 16.34 5.71
C ASP A 109 -17.92 17.77 6.16
N THR A 110 -18.73 18.26 7.10
CA THR A 110 -18.58 19.59 7.72
C THR A 110 -18.00 19.51 9.14
N SER A 111 -17.56 18.33 9.58
CA SER A 111 -17.00 18.12 10.91
C SER A 111 -15.66 18.84 11.04
N THR A 112 -15.41 19.42 12.22
CA THR A 112 -14.11 20.00 12.58
C THR A 112 -13.25 18.95 13.28
N TYR A 113 -12.02 18.77 12.80
CA TYR A 113 -11.04 17.84 13.31
C TYR A 113 -9.86 18.58 13.93
N THR A 114 -9.24 17.98 14.96
CA THR A 114 -7.93 18.43 15.46
C THR A 114 -6.84 17.66 14.70
N TRP A 115 -6.09 18.36 13.84
CA TRP A 115 -5.07 17.76 12.97
C TRP A 115 -3.69 17.67 13.60
N GLY A 116 -3.44 18.45 14.63
CA GLY A 116 -2.16 18.54 15.33
C GLY A 116 -2.08 19.80 16.16
N TYR A 117 -0.86 20.22 16.45
CA TYR A 117 -0.57 21.41 17.24
C TYR A 117 0.52 22.23 16.58
N GLU A 118 0.39 23.54 16.54
CA GLU A 118 1.40 24.43 15.97
C GLU A 118 2.73 24.35 16.73
N ASP A 119 3.82 24.22 15.97
CA ASP A 119 5.16 24.18 16.52
C ASP A 119 5.48 25.49 17.29
N GLY A 120 6.03 25.34 18.49
CA GLY A 120 6.45 26.45 19.35
C GLY A 120 5.35 27.12 20.12
N ARG A 121 4.07 27.06 19.71
CA ARG A 121 2.93 27.66 20.42
C ARG A 121 2.06 26.62 21.11
N GLY A 122 2.00 25.40 20.59
CA GLY A 122 1.15 24.36 21.13
C GLY A 122 -0.35 24.60 20.92
N GLU A 123 -0.73 25.55 20.05
CA GLU A 123 -2.11 25.80 19.67
C GLU A 123 -2.62 24.66 18.78
N SER A 124 -3.86 24.20 19.00
CA SER A 124 -4.44 23.14 18.20
C SER A 124 -4.78 23.60 16.78
N ILE A 125 -4.39 22.82 15.78
CA ILE A 125 -4.77 23.02 14.39
C ILE A 125 -6.15 22.39 14.21
N GLN A 126 -7.19 23.24 14.20
CA GLN A 126 -8.58 22.80 14.07
C GLN A 126 -9.18 23.34 12.78
N MET A 127 -9.65 22.44 11.92
CA MET A 127 -10.32 22.78 10.66
C MET A 127 -11.13 21.61 10.13
N THR A 128 -12.01 21.89 9.19
CA THR A 128 -12.73 20.87 8.45
C THR A 128 -11.78 20.13 7.52
N MET A 129 -12.24 19.00 6.99
CA MET A 129 -11.48 18.21 6.00
C MET A 129 -11.20 19.04 4.74
N SER A 130 -12.19 19.77 4.24
CA SER A 130 -12.05 20.64 3.07
C SER A 130 -10.99 21.73 3.27
N GLU A 131 -10.97 22.38 4.42
CA GLU A 131 -9.95 23.39 4.76
C GLU A 131 -8.55 22.77 4.88
N TYR A 132 -8.47 21.56 5.46
CA TYR A 132 -7.22 20.83 5.57
C TYR A 132 -6.66 20.46 4.19
N PHE A 133 -7.50 19.98 3.29
CA PHE A 133 -7.08 19.65 1.93
C PHE A 133 -6.53 20.87 1.19
N ALA A 134 -7.22 21.99 1.26
CA ALA A 134 -6.76 23.23 0.62
C ALA A 134 -5.47 23.80 1.22
N ARG A 135 -5.19 23.53 2.49
CA ARG A 135 -4.04 24.12 3.19
C ARG A 135 -2.80 23.21 3.22
N PHE A 136 -2.97 21.89 3.29
CA PHE A 136 -1.89 20.94 3.56
C PHE A 136 -1.77 19.79 2.55
N VAL A 137 -2.81 19.50 1.77
CA VAL A 137 -2.79 18.36 0.85
C VAL A 137 -2.63 18.82 -0.59
N PHE A 138 -3.34 19.85 -1.01
CA PHE A 138 -3.29 20.41 -2.34
C PHE A 138 -3.29 21.95 -2.26
N ASP A 139 -2.22 22.49 -1.69
CA ASP A 139 -1.99 23.94 -1.49
C ASP A 139 -1.43 24.65 -2.73
N ALA A 140 -1.04 23.88 -3.75
CA ALA A 140 -0.59 24.33 -5.06
C ALA A 140 -1.03 23.35 -6.14
N ASP A 141 -1.03 23.77 -7.40
CA ASP A 141 -1.35 22.90 -8.53
C ASP A 141 -0.16 21.99 -8.88
N TYR A 142 -0.12 20.83 -8.26
CA TYR A 142 0.92 19.81 -8.48
C TYR A 142 0.79 19.09 -9.83
N THR A 143 -0.28 19.29 -10.59
CA THR A 143 -0.42 18.72 -11.94
C THR A 143 0.51 19.42 -12.94
N GLN A 144 1.00 20.62 -12.61
CA GLN A 144 1.93 21.42 -13.39
C GLN A 144 3.40 21.23 -13.00
N ALA A 145 3.68 20.33 -12.06
CA ALA A 145 5.05 20.04 -11.65
C ALA A 145 5.84 19.44 -12.82
N PRO A 146 7.13 19.87 -13.04
CA PRO A 146 7.97 19.39 -14.12
C PRO A 146 8.44 17.95 -13.93
#